data_914d2b163cb6cf914d2b431afe49fd61
#
_entry.id   914d2b163cb6cf914d2b431afe49fd61
#
_cell.length_a   1.000
_cell.length_b   1.000
_cell.length_c   1.000
_cell.angle_alpha   90.00
_cell.angle_beta   90.00
_cell.angle_gamma   90.00
#
_symmetry.space_group_name_H-M   'P 1'
#
loop_
_entity.id
_entity.type
_entity.pdbx_description
1 polymer ?
#
loop_
_entity_poly.entity_id
_entity_poly.type
_entity_poly.pdbx_seq_one_letter_code
_entity_poly.pdbx_strand_id
1 'polypeptide(L)' 'MQELIDKLRAEAGLTEEQAKQAINTIKNYVVEKFPMLEGAVGNLFGAE' A
#
# COMPACT_ATOMS: atom_id res chain seq x y z
N MET A 1 6.24 4.27 -4.75
CA MET A 1 5.39 3.12 -4.41
C MET A 1 5.54 1.94 -5.37
N GLN A 2 5.97 2.21 -6.56
CA GLN A 2 6.16 1.12 -7.53
C GLN A 2 7.14 0.05 -7.02
N GLU A 3 8.14 0.48 -6.29
CA GLU A 3 9.12 -0.45 -5.74
C GLU A 3 8.45 -1.47 -4.82
N LEU A 4 7.53 -1.02 -3.98
CA LEU A 4 6.82 -1.92 -3.09
C LEU A 4 5.91 -2.85 -3.86
N ILE A 5 5.26 -2.34 -4.88
CA ILE A 5 4.41 -3.16 -5.74
C ILE A 5 5.24 -4.26 -6.39
N ASP A 6 6.41 -3.90 -6.90
CA ASP A 6 7.29 -4.89 -7.54
C ASP A 6 7.74 -5.95 -6.55
N LYS A 7 8.05 -5.55 -5.33
CA LYS A 7 8.44 -6.49 -4.29
C LYS A 7 7.31 -7.45 -3.94
N LEU A 8 6.11 -6.93 -3.81
CA LEU A 8 4.96 -7.77 -3.51
C LEU A 8 4.71 -8.77 -4.62
N ARG A 9 4.84 -8.33 -5.86
CA ARG A 9 4.67 -9.24 -6.99
C ARG A 9 5.71 -10.35 -6.97
N ALA A 10 6.95 -10.00 -6.71
CA ALA A 10 8.05 -10.97 -6.77
C ALA A 10 8.02 -11.90 -5.58
N GLU A 11 7.77 -11.39 -4.39
CA GLU A 11 7.88 -12.18 -3.17
C GLU A 11 6.61 -12.93 -2.83
N ALA A 12 5.46 -12.35 -3.13
CA ALA A 12 4.18 -12.97 -2.82
C ALA A 12 3.50 -13.60 -4.04
N GLY A 13 4.10 -13.48 -5.21
CA GLY A 13 3.54 -14.05 -6.42
C GLY A 13 2.24 -13.39 -6.85
N LEU A 14 2.09 -12.11 -6.56
CA LEU A 14 0.87 -11.40 -6.89
C LEU A 14 0.95 -10.76 -8.27
N THR A 15 -0.21 -10.56 -8.89
CA THR A 15 -0.26 -9.71 -10.06
C THR A 15 -0.15 -8.25 -9.62
N GLU A 16 0.07 -7.36 -10.60
CA GLU A 16 0.15 -5.95 -10.27
C GLU A 16 -1.14 -5.46 -9.62
N GLU A 17 -2.27 -5.90 -10.13
CA GLU A 17 -3.56 -5.51 -9.60
C GLU A 17 -3.75 -6.03 -8.17
N GLN A 18 -3.35 -7.27 -7.94
CA GLN A 18 -3.44 -7.85 -6.60
C GLN A 18 -2.52 -7.11 -5.62
N ALA A 19 -1.33 -6.75 -6.08
CA ALA A 19 -0.40 -6.01 -5.24
C ALA A 19 -0.97 -4.64 -4.87
N LYS A 20 -1.60 -3.97 -5.82
CA LYS A 20 -2.22 -2.69 -5.54
C LYS A 20 -3.36 -2.81 -4.54
N GLN A 21 -4.15 -3.86 -4.67
CA GLN A 21 -5.22 -4.12 -3.72
C GLN A 21 -4.68 -4.40 -2.33
N ALA A 22 -3.60 -5.16 -2.25
CA ALA A 22 -2.98 -5.45 -0.96
C ALA A 22 -2.49 -4.18 -0.29
N ILE A 23 -1.85 -3.32 -1.05
CA ILE A 23 -1.35 -2.05 -0.51
C ILE A 23 -2.52 -1.17 -0.05
N ASN A 24 -3.58 -1.13 -0.83
CA ASN A 24 -4.75 -0.34 -0.46
C ASN A 24 -5.39 -0.84 0.83
N THR A 25 -5.44 -2.16 0.99
CA THR A 25 -5.96 -2.76 2.21
C THR A 25 -5.10 -2.38 3.41
N ILE A 26 -3.79 -2.45 3.24
CA ILE A 26 -2.86 -2.08 4.31
C ILE A 26 -3.02 -0.61 4.66
N LYS A 27 -3.12 0.24 3.65
CA LYS A 27 -3.30 1.67 3.87
C LYS A 27 -4.57 1.94 4.67
N ASN A 28 -5.67 1.32 4.27
CA ASN A 28 -6.93 1.52 4.96
C ASN A 28 -6.87 1.03 6.40
N TYR A 29 -6.19 -0.09 6.62
CA TYR A 29 -6.04 -0.64 7.96
C TYR A 29 -5.27 0.32 8.86
N VAL A 30 -4.17 0.85 8.36
CA VAL A 30 -3.33 1.76 9.13
C VAL A 30 -4.11 3.03 9.47
N VAL A 31 -4.84 3.58 8.51
CA VAL A 31 -5.63 4.79 8.75
C VAL A 31 -6.75 4.51 9.74
N GLU A 32 -7.33 3.33 9.69
CA GLU A 32 -8.40 2.96 10.61
C GLU A 32 -7.88 2.88 12.04
N LYS A 33 -6.71 2.30 12.22
CA LYS A 33 -6.13 2.12 13.56
C LYS A 33 -5.43 3.39 14.05
N PHE A 34 -4.88 4.16 13.15
CA PHE A 34 -4.12 5.36 13.50
C PHE A 34 -4.56 6.51 12.60
N PRO A 35 -5.76 7.05 12.83
CA PRO A 35 -6.29 8.10 11.94
C PRO A 35 -5.38 9.32 11.85
N MET A 36 -4.59 9.57 12.88
CA MET A 36 -3.67 10.71 12.86
C MET A 36 -2.58 10.56 11.80
N LEU A 37 -2.36 9.34 11.30
CA LEU A 37 -1.34 9.07 10.30
C LEU A 37 -1.89 9.18 8.88
N GLU A 38 -3.14 9.59 8.72
CA GLU A 38 -3.76 9.62 7.40
C GLU A 38 -2.94 10.44 6.40
N GLY A 39 -2.43 11.60 6.84
CA GLY A 39 -1.62 12.43 5.96
C GLY A 39 -0.34 11.77 5.53
N ALA A 40 0.37 11.15 6.47
CA ALA A 40 1.62 10.48 6.16
C ALA A 40 1.39 9.27 5.27
N VAL A 41 0.33 8.52 5.55
CA VAL A 41 -0.01 7.36 4.75
C VAL A 41 -0.38 7.78 3.33
N GLY A 42 -1.14 8.86 3.20
CA GLY A 42 -1.49 9.38 1.89
C GLY A 42 -0.26 9.78 1.09
N ASN A 43 0.71 10.41 1.74
CA ASN A 43 1.96 10.76 1.07
C ASN A 43 2.74 9.54 0.63
N LEU A 44 2.83 8.54 1.49
CA LEU A 44 3.61 7.33 1.19
C LEU A 44 2.97 6.49 0.09
N PHE A 45 1.67 6.28 0.19
CA PHE A 45 1.00 5.33 -0.68
C PHE A 45 0.27 5.98 -1.84
N GLY A 46 0.02 7.27 -1.78
CA GLY A 46 -0.71 7.96 -2.82
C GLY A 46 0.13 8.86 -3.68
N ALA A 47 1.41 8.96 -3.41
CA ALA A 47 2.28 9.95 -4.07
C ALA A 47 2.98 9.41 -5.29
N GLU A 48 2.63 8.27 -5.82
CA GLU A 48 3.38 7.76 -6.94
C GLU A 48 2.95 8.22 -8.31
#